data_c36a1832ef0c2a76c8114a01155c49cf
#
_entry.id   c36a1832ef0c2a76c8114a01155c49cf
#
_cell.length_a   1.000
_cell.length_b   1.000
_cell.length_c   1.000
_cell.angle_alpha   90.00
_cell.angle_beta   90.00
_cell.angle_gamma   90.00
#
_symmetry.space_group_name_H-M   'P 1'
#
loop_
_entity.id
_entity.type
_entity.pdbx_description
1 polymer ?
#
loop_
_entity_poly.entity_id
_entity_poly.type
_entity_poly.pdbx_seq_one_letter_code
_entity_poly.pdbx_strand_id
1 'polypeptide(L)'
;GKYVSLPDAYLSVIEALGHAAVANGVHASIHLVDGEELSAETVQATLGDMNGILVPGGFGQRAFEGKIVAAQFAREHNIPYLGICLGLQAAVCEFARHVAGLQGATSAEFEEEAQYPVIDLMPEQEDVEDKGGTMRLGAYPCKLEKDSLAYQAYGEEVIYERHRHRYEVNNAYRGVLVEAGLNICGLSPDGRLTEMIELPDHPWFIASQGHPEFKSRPTKPHPLFVGFVDAACNKAHLTHEKPKFV
;
A
#
# COMPACT_ATOMS: atom_id res chain seq x y z
N GLY A 1 0.77 -6.72 -10.00
CA GLY A 1 -0.65 -6.39 -10.24
C GLY A 1 -1.44 -7.55 -10.79
N LYS A 2 -2.69 -7.31 -11.20
CA LYS A 2 -3.56 -8.34 -11.82
C LYS A 2 -4.11 -7.96 -13.21
N TYR A 3 -3.80 -6.76 -13.68
CA TYR A 3 -4.22 -6.26 -14.98
C TYR A 3 -3.01 -5.98 -15.88
N VAL A 4 -1.92 -6.74 -15.70
CA VAL A 4 -0.63 -6.49 -16.36
C VAL A 4 -0.68 -6.68 -17.87
N SER A 5 -1.62 -7.48 -18.36
CA SER A 5 -1.88 -7.64 -19.80
C SER A 5 -2.55 -6.41 -20.46
N LEU A 6 -3.03 -5.46 -19.64
CA LEU A 6 -3.64 -4.20 -20.07
C LEU A 6 -2.86 -3.02 -19.48
N PRO A 7 -1.76 -2.57 -20.12
CA PRO A 7 -0.87 -1.54 -19.56
C PRO A 7 -1.56 -0.27 -19.10
N ASP A 8 -2.62 0.15 -19.80
CA ASP A 8 -3.40 1.34 -19.46
C ASP A 8 -4.05 1.27 -18.07
N ALA A 9 -4.29 0.05 -17.55
CA ALA A 9 -4.85 -0.13 -16.21
C ALA A 9 -3.95 0.44 -15.09
N TYR A 10 -2.65 0.51 -15.33
CA TYR A 10 -1.65 1.02 -14.38
C TYR A 10 -0.95 2.30 -14.84
N LEU A 11 -1.46 2.96 -15.88
CA LEU A 11 -0.83 4.15 -16.45
C LEU A 11 -0.53 5.21 -15.38
N SER A 12 -1.49 5.51 -14.49
CA SER A 12 -1.28 6.51 -13.43
C SER A 12 -0.19 6.13 -12.45
N VAL A 13 -0.01 4.83 -12.15
CA VAL A 13 1.07 4.32 -11.28
C VAL A 13 2.41 4.45 -11.99
N ILE A 14 2.48 4.07 -13.26
CA ILE A 14 3.70 4.15 -14.09
C ILE A 14 4.14 5.60 -14.21
N GLU A 15 3.22 6.50 -14.52
CA GLU A 15 3.50 7.95 -14.60
C GLU A 15 3.97 8.51 -13.24
N ALA A 16 3.32 8.12 -12.13
CA ALA A 16 3.72 8.58 -10.80
C ALA A 16 5.13 8.10 -10.41
N LEU A 17 5.52 6.87 -10.78
CA LEU A 17 6.89 6.37 -10.64
C LEU A 17 7.87 7.17 -11.52
N GLY A 18 7.49 7.49 -12.76
CA GLY A 18 8.26 8.33 -13.65
C GLY A 18 8.50 9.74 -13.08
N HIS A 19 7.45 10.38 -12.54
CA HIS A 19 7.56 11.68 -11.88
C HIS A 19 8.53 11.63 -10.68
N ALA A 20 8.42 10.57 -9.86
CA ALA A 20 9.30 10.36 -8.71
C ALA A 20 10.75 10.08 -9.12
N ALA A 21 10.96 9.33 -10.20
CA ALA A 21 12.30 9.07 -10.74
C ALA A 21 12.97 10.36 -11.19
N VAL A 22 12.26 11.23 -11.92
CA VAL A 22 12.75 12.55 -12.30
C VAL A 22 13.11 13.40 -11.07
N ALA A 23 12.26 13.41 -10.03
CA ALA A 23 12.52 14.15 -8.78
C ALA A 23 13.75 13.66 -8.03
N ASN A 24 14.10 12.39 -8.17
CA ASN A 24 15.31 11.77 -7.60
C ASN A 24 16.52 11.82 -8.56
N GLY A 25 16.38 12.39 -9.74
CA GLY A 25 17.47 12.46 -10.73
C GLY A 25 17.90 11.10 -11.29
N VAL A 26 16.98 10.12 -11.34
CA VAL A 26 17.26 8.75 -11.78
C VAL A 26 16.31 8.30 -12.88
N HIS A 27 16.63 7.18 -13.52
CA HIS A 27 15.73 6.44 -14.40
C HIS A 27 15.20 5.19 -13.68
N ALA A 28 13.89 5.02 -13.65
CA ALA A 28 13.26 3.82 -13.10
C ALA A 28 12.95 2.80 -14.20
N SER A 29 13.47 1.58 -14.05
CA SER A 29 13.05 0.42 -14.87
C SER A 29 11.86 -0.24 -14.20
N ILE A 30 10.70 -0.23 -14.84
CA ILE A 30 9.45 -0.74 -14.29
C ILE A 30 9.14 -2.10 -14.90
N HIS A 31 9.05 -3.13 -14.05
CA HIS A 31 8.71 -4.50 -14.41
C HIS A 31 7.28 -4.80 -13.94
N LEU A 32 6.37 -5.06 -14.87
CA LEU A 32 5.00 -5.46 -14.56
C LEU A 32 4.97 -6.97 -14.32
N VAL A 33 4.57 -7.37 -13.11
CA VAL A 33 4.49 -8.77 -12.68
C VAL A 33 3.05 -9.12 -12.38
N ASP A 34 2.56 -10.24 -12.96
CA ASP A 34 1.23 -10.75 -12.62
C ASP A 34 1.27 -11.41 -11.24
N GLY A 35 0.40 -10.94 -10.34
CA GLY A 35 0.31 -11.51 -9.00
C GLY A 35 -0.20 -12.96 -8.99
N GLU A 36 -0.84 -13.44 -10.05
CA GLU A 36 -1.24 -14.86 -10.16
C GLU A 36 -0.03 -15.78 -10.36
N GLU A 37 1.08 -15.26 -10.85
CA GLU A 37 2.32 -16.01 -11.07
C GLU A 37 3.24 -16.03 -9.85
N LEU A 38 2.91 -15.24 -8.80
CA LEU A 38 3.71 -15.16 -7.58
C LEU A 38 3.26 -16.18 -6.54
N SER A 39 4.21 -17.01 -6.13
CA SER A 39 4.10 -17.95 -5.02
C SER A 39 5.38 -17.93 -4.19
N ALA A 40 5.39 -18.64 -3.07
CA ALA A 40 6.59 -18.79 -2.24
C ALA A 40 7.77 -19.39 -3.01
N GLU A 41 7.51 -20.24 -4.03
CA GLU A 41 8.53 -20.86 -4.85
C GLU A 41 9.08 -19.95 -5.96
N THR A 42 8.24 -19.03 -6.48
CA THR A 42 8.60 -18.19 -7.64
C THR A 42 9.07 -16.78 -7.25
N VAL A 43 8.69 -16.30 -6.05
CA VAL A 43 8.91 -14.90 -5.64
C VAL A 43 10.38 -14.48 -5.65
N GLN A 44 11.28 -15.36 -5.17
CA GLN A 44 12.72 -15.06 -5.16
C GLN A 44 13.28 -14.85 -6.57
N ALA A 45 12.88 -15.70 -7.52
CA ALA A 45 13.35 -15.60 -8.90
C ALA A 45 12.75 -14.36 -9.62
N THR A 46 11.54 -13.95 -9.22
CA THR A 46 10.81 -12.87 -9.87
C THR A 46 11.14 -11.49 -9.27
N LEU A 47 11.28 -11.40 -7.96
CA LEU A 47 11.41 -10.13 -7.23
C LEU A 47 12.78 -9.95 -6.56
N GLY A 48 13.65 -10.96 -6.52
CA GLY A 48 14.90 -10.93 -5.75
C GLY A 48 15.88 -9.83 -6.16
N ASP A 49 15.91 -9.45 -7.44
CA ASP A 49 16.78 -8.40 -7.97
C ASP A 49 16.12 -7.01 -8.00
N MET A 50 14.87 -6.89 -7.50
CA MET A 50 14.17 -5.61 -7.50
C MET A 50 14.64 -4.70 -6.36
N ASN A 51 14.76 -3.42 -6.65
CA ASN A 51 15.13 -2.42 -5.65
C ASN A 51 13.92 -1.84 -4.91
N GLY A 52 12.72 -2.07 -5.41
CA GLY A 52 11.46 -1.68 -4.79
C GLY A 52 10.30 -2.49 -5.34
N ILE A 53 9.31 -2.75 -4.50
CA ILE A 53 8.09 -3.50 -4.84
C ILE A 53 6.88 -2.60 -4.61
N LEU A 54 6.11 -2.34 -5.67
CA LEU A 54 4.85 -1.61 -5.59
C LEU A 54 3.68 -2.56 -5.85
N VAL A 55 2.75 -2.62 -4.90
CA VAL A 55 1.52 -3.42 -5.03
C VAL A 55 0.33 -2.46 -5.25
N PRO A 56 -0.20 -2.40 -6.48
CA PRO A 56 -1.26 -1.46 -6.84
C PRO A 56 -2.64 -1.89 -6.35
N GLY A 57 -3.59 -0.98 -6.46
CA GLY A 57 -5.02 -1.21 -6.25
C GLY A 57 -5.62 -2.27 -7.18
N GLY A 58 -6.86 -2.62 -6.91
CA GLY A 58 -7.65 -3.59 -7.67
C GLY A 58 -8.88 -4.02 -6.89
N PHE A 59 -9.72 -4.86 -7.49
CA PHE A 59 -10.93 -5.40 -6.89
C PHE A 59 -11.01 -6.92 -7.05
N GLY A 60 -11.61 -7.59 -6.07
CA GLY A 60 -11.83 -9.03 -6.09
C GLY A 60 -10.57 -9.88 -5.83
N GLN A 61 -10.79 -11.15 -5.59
CA GLN A 61 -9.84 -12.12 -5.04
C GLN A 61 -8.65 -12.43 -5.96
N ARG A 62 -8.83 -12.33 -7.29
CA ARG A 62 -7.77 -12.70 -8.25
C ARG A 62 -6.45 -12.01 -7.96
N ALA A 63 -5.36 -12.75 -7.94
CA ALA A 63 -3.99 -12.31 -7.62
C ALA A 63 -3.79 -11.77 -6.18
N PHE A 64 -4.76 -11.93 -5.25
CA PHE A 64 -4.62 -11.37 -3.90
C PHE A 64 -3.52 -12.09 -3.11
N GLU A 65 -3.47 -13.43 -3.18
CA GLU A 65 -2.42 -14.20 -2.50
C GLU A 65 -1.01 -13.85 -3.01
N GLY A 66 -0.83 -13.65 -4.31
CA GLY A 66 0.45 -13.18 -4.85
C GLY A 66 0.83 -11.78 -4.37
N LYS A 67 -0.14 -10.90 -4.10
CA LYS A 67 0.11 -9.60 -3.47
C LYS A 67 0.56 -9.75 -2.02
N ILE A 68 0.00 -10.70 -1.27
CA ILE A 68 0.43 -11.05 0.09
C ILE A 68 1.87 -11.58 0.05
N VAL A 69 2.18 -12.50 -0.87
CA VAL A 69 3.54 -13.03 -1.07
C VAL A 69 4.53 -11.91 -1.41
N ALA A 70 4.15 -10.96 -2.26
CA ALA A 70 5.00 -9.81 -2.58
C ALA A 70 5.27 -8.90 -1.38
N ALA A 71 4.25 -8.64 -0.53
CA ALA A 71 4.39 -7.86 0.69
C ALA A 71 5.28 -8.58 1.72
N GLN A 72 5.10 -9.89 1.91
CA GLN A 72 5.95 -10.72 2.77
C GLN A 72 7.42 -10.66 2.32
N PHE A 73 7.63 -10.88 1.02
CA PHE A 73 8.98 -10.87 0.47
C PHE A 73 9.67 -9.52 0.65
N ALA A 74 8.94 -8.41 0.44
CA ALA A 74 9.45 -7.06 0.66
C ALA A 74 9.84 -6.85 2.13
N ARG A 75 8.96 -7.23 3.07
CA ARG A 75 9.20 -7.09 4.51
C ARG A 75 10.42 -7.90 4.97
N GLU A 76 10.50 -9.17 4.60
CA GLU A 76 11.56 -10.08 5.06
C GLU A 76 12.94 -9.78 4.47
N HIS A 77 12.99 -9.18 3.26
CA HIS A 77 14.24 -8.88 2.55
C HIS A 77 14.63 -7.40 2.58
N ASN A 78 13.95 -6.58 3.39
CA ASN A 78 14.19 -5.13 3.45
C ASN A 78 14.19 -4.48 2.05
N ILE A 79 13.22 -4.87 1.21
CA ILE A 79 13.00 -4.24 -0.09
C ILE A 79 11.94 -3.16 0.09
N PRO A 80 12.19 -1.90 -0.28
CA PRO A 80 11.20 -0.84 -0.24
C PRO A 80 9.86 -1.28 -0.80
N TYR A 81 8.79 -1.04 -0.04
CA TYR A 81 7.42 -1.43 -0.37
C TYR A 81 6.49 -0.22 -0.40
N LEU A 82 5.67 -0.13 -1.43
CA LEU A 82 4.56 0.81 -1.52
C LEU A 82 3.26 0.06 -1.86
N GLY A 83 2.33 -0.01 -0.90
CA GLY A 83 1.00 -0.59 -1.11
C GLY A 83 -0.05 0.48 -1.39
N ILE A 84 -0.89 0.29 -2.41
CA ILE A 84 -1.96 1.22 -2.80
C ILE A 84 -3.29 0.50 -2.73
N CYS A 85 -4.25 1.01 -1.97
CA CYS A 85 -5.62 0.49 -1.85
C CYS A 85 -5.64 -1.01 -1.51
N LEU A 86 -5.95 -1.90 -2.44
CA LEU A 86 -5.83 -3.36 -2.25
C LEU A 86 -4.42 -3.79 -1.84
N GLY A 87 -3.39 -3.03 -2.20
CA GLY A 87 -2.02 -3.26 -1.77
C GLY A 87 -1.81 -3.01 -0.28
N LEU A 88 -2.50 -2.03 0.33
CA LEU A 88 -2.55 -1.87 1.78
C LEU A 88 -3.24 -3.08 2.43
N GLN A 89 -4.38 -3.49 1.89
CA GLN A 89 -5.15 -4.61 2.43
C GLN A 89 -4.35 -5.93 2.37
N ALA A 90 -3.61 -6.16 1.29
CA ALA A 90 -2.70 -7.29 1.18
C ALA A 90 -1.57 -7.26 2.22
N ALA A 91 -0.99 -6.07 2.48
CA ALA A 91 0.04 -5.90 3.50
C ALA A 91 -0.50 -6.12 4.91
N VAL A 92 -1.74 -5.68 5.21
CA VAL A 92 -2.39 -5.96 6.50
C VAL A 92 -2.66 -7.45 6.68
N CYS A 93 -3.18 -8.14 5.67
CA CYS A 93 -3.41 -9.59 5.71
C CYS A 93 -2.09 -10.36 5.86
N GLU A 94 -1.04 -9.95 5.15
CA GLU A 94 0.30 -10.51 5.28
C GLU A 94 0.80 -10.42 6.72
N PHE A 95 0.80 -9.19 7.26
CA PHE A 95 1.30 -8.92 8.61
C PHE A 95 0.49 -9.65 9.68
N ALA A 96 -0.82 -9.69 9.53
CA ALA A 96 -1.72 -10.44 10.40
C ALA A 96 -1.37 -11.93 10.43
N ARG A 97 -1.14 -12.54 9.26
CA ARG A 97 -0.83 -13.98 9.13
C ARG A 97 0.54 -14.35 9.69
N HIS A 98 1.57 -13.59 9.30
CA HIS A 98 2.96 -14.02 9.49
C HIS A 98 3.66 -13.35 10.67
N VAL A 99 3.13 -12.24 11.18
CA VAL A 99 3.71 -11.52 12.32
C VAL A 99 2.78 -11.54 13.54
N ALA A 100 1.50 -11.20 13.38
CA ALA A 100 0.55 -11.14 14.48
C ALA A 100 -0.07 -12.51 14.84
N GLY A 101 0.27 -13.58 14.12
CA GLY A 101 -0.14 -14.96 14.43
C GLY A 101 -1.60 -15.30 14.09
N LEU A 102 -2.29 -14.46 13.33
CA LEU A 102 -3.66 -14.67 12.88
C LEU A 102 -3.68 -15.49 11.59
N GLN A 103 -3.34 -16.77 11.69
CA GLN A 103 -3.25 -17.67 10.54
C GLN A 103 -4.56 -17.71 9.75
N GLY A 104 -4.48 -17.51 8.42
CA GLY A 104 -5.65 -17.44 7.55
C GLY A 104 -6.37 -16.09 7.56
N ALA A 105 -5.79 -15.04 8.17
CA ALA A 105 -6.34 -13.69 8.08
C ALA A 105 -6.55 -13.27 6.62
N THR A 106 -7.72 -12.72 6.30
CA THR A 106 -8.11 -12.39 4.93
C THR A 106 -9.10 -11.22 4.91
N SER A 107 -9.63 -10.90 3.73
CA SER A 107 -10.69 -9.92 3.54
C SER A 107 -12.05 -10.60 3.47
N ALA A 108 -13.04 -10.05 4.18
CA ALA A 108 -14.44 -10.46 4.06
C ALA A 108 -15.02 -10.23 2.64
N GLU A 109 -14.34 -9.42 1.80
CA GLU A 109 -14.67 -9.31 0.37
C GLU A 109 -14.57 -10.67 -0.35
N PHE A 110 -13.66 -11.54 0.09
CA PHE A 110 -13.32 -12.79 -0.59
C PHE A 110 -13.84 -14.03 0.15
N GLU A 111 -14.01 -13.91 1.47
CA GLU A 111 -14.44 -15.00 2.34
C GLU A 111 -15.32 -14.42 3.45
N GLU A 112 -16.64 -14.49 3.26
CA GLU A 112 -17.64 -13.90 4.19
C GLU A 112 -17.57 -14.50 5.60
N GLU A 113 -17.23 -15.80 5.72
CA GLU A 113 -17.11 -16.51 7.00
C GLU A 113 -15.63 -16.67 7.42
N ALA A 114 -14.77 -15.72 7.06
CA ALA A 114 -13.37 -15.77 7.44
C ALA A 114 -13.19 -15.82 8.97
N GLN A 115 -12.28 -16.65 9.44
CA GLN A 115 -11.96 -16.73 10.87
C GLN A 115 -11.37 -15.42 11.39
N TYR A 116 -10.58 -14.75 10.60
CA TYR A 116 -9.94 -13.48 10.92
C TYR A 116 -10.13 -12.48 9.77
N PRO A 117 -11.31 -11.84 9.66
CA PRO A 117 -11.59 -10.83 8.63
C PRO A 117 -10.91 -9.51 9.02
N VAL A 118 -9.60 -9.43 8.82
CA VAL A 118 -8.81 -8.22 9.14
C VAL A 118 -9.10 -7.05 8.19
N ILE A 119 -9.75 -7.33 7.07
CA ILE A 119 -10.33 -6.36 6.14
C ILE A 119 -11.82 -6.67 6.05
N ASP A 120 -12.68 -5.68 6.30
CA ASP A 120 -14.11 -5.88 6.40
C ASP A 120 -14.90 -4.63 5.99
N LEU A 121 -16.22 -4.76 5.89
CA LEU A 121 -17.12 -3.62 5.78
C LEU A 121 -17.19 -2.87 7.12
N MET A 122 -17.33 -1.55 7.05
CA MET A 122 -17.72 -0.80 8.24
C MET A 122 -19.18 -1.07 8.61
N PRO A 123 -19.55 -1.12 9.91
CA PRO A 123 -20.91 -1.42 10.33
C PRO A 123 -21.98 -0.56 9.66
N GLU A 124 -21.68 0.69 9.36
CA GLU A 124 -22.59 1.60 8.67
C GLU A 124 -22.82 1.26 7.19
N GLN A 125 -22.05 0.30 6.64
CA GLN A 125 -22.14 -0.15 5.24
C GLN A 125 -22.87 -1.49 5.08
N GLU A 126 -23.12 -2.20 6.18
CA GLU A 126 -23.69 -3.56 6.15
C GLU A 126 -25.16 -3.57 5.72
N ASP A 127 -25.94 -2.55 6.09
CA ASP A 127 -27.39 -2.46 5.86
C ASP A 127 -27.79 -1.77 4.54
N VAL A 128 -26.83 -1.46 3.65
CA VAL A 128 -27.12 -0.73 2.40
C VAL A 128 -27.30 -1.70 1.23
N GLU A 129 -28.55 -1.84 0.77
CA GLU A 129 -28.93 -2.70 -0.37
C GLU A 129 -28.25 -2.27 -1.69
N ASP A 130 -28.02 -0.96 -1.90
CA ASP A 130 -27.35 -0.44 -3.06
C ASP A 130 -25.82 -0.41 -2.85
N LYS A 131 -25.14 -1.47 -3.32
CA LYS A 131 -23.68 -1.64 -3.21
C LYS A 131 -22.86 -0.46 -3.78
N GLY A 132 -23.40 0.34 -4.69
CA GLY A 132 -22.77 1.55 -5.22
C GLY A 132 -22.72 2.68 -4.20
N GLY A 133 -23.69 2.78 -3.30
CA GLY A 133 -23.81 3.84 -2.29
C GLY A 133 -22.87 3.69 -1.08
N THR A 134 -22.24 2.51 -0.88
CA THR A 134 -21.33 2.26 0.24
C THR A 134 -19.86 2.52 -0.09
N MET A 135 -19.54 2.84 -1.33
CA MET A 135 -18.16 3.08 -1.76
C MET A 135 -17.66 4.44 -1.29
N ARG A 136 -16.52 4.47 -0.60
CA ARG A 136 -15.78 5.74 -0.39
C ARG A 136 -15.19 6.17 -1.72
N LEU A 137 -15.70 7.29 -2.23
CA LEU A 137 -15.33 7.81 -3.54
C LEU A 137 -14.98 9.31 -3.44
N GLY A 138 -13.80 9.69 -3.91
CA GLY A 138 -13.34 11.07 -3.90
C GLY A 138 -12.22 11.33 -2.90
N ALA A 139 -11.98 12.61 -2.58
CA ALA A 139 -10.93 13.04 -1.67
C ALA A 139 -11.41 13.03 -0.22
N TYR A 140 -10.65 12.35 0.64
CA TYR A 140 -10.92 12.28 2.07
C TYR A 140 -9.68 12.72 2.88
N PRO A 141 -9.87 13.36 4.03
CA PRO A 141 -8.78 13.76 4.90
C PRO A 141 -8.18 12.55 5.63
N CYS A 142 -6.88 12.58 5.80
CA CYS A 142 -6.12 11.66 6.62
C CYS A 142 -5.22 12.48 7.57
N LYS A 143 -5.28 12.19 8.86
CA LYS A 143 -4.40 12.75 9.87
C LYS A 143 -3.21 11.81 10.06
N LEU A 144 -2.01 12.33 9.79
CA LEU A 144 -0.77 11.58 9.92
C LEU A 144 -0.21 11.66 11.34
N GLU A 145 0.38 10.55 11.78
CA GLU A 145 1.12 10.50 13.04
C GLU A 145 2.45 11.25 12.87
N LYS A 146 2.75 12.14 13.82
CA LYS A 146 4.04 12.85 13.85
C LYS A 146 5.18 11.84 14.01
N ASP A 147 6.29 12.12 13.37
CA ASP A 147 7.49 11.29 13.36
C ASP A 147 7.40 9.99 12.52
N SER A 148 6.23 9.69 11.92
CA SER A 148 6.08 8.61 10.97
C SER A 148 6.83 8.89 9.65
N LEU A 149 7.19 7.82 8.91
CA LEU A 149 7.75 7.95 7.56
C LEU A 149 6.77 8.67 6.62
N ALA A 150 5.47 8.37 6.76
CA ALA A 150 4.43 9.06 6.00
C ALA A 150 4.44 10.57 6.30
N TYR A 151 4.47 10.97 7.58
CA TYR A 151 4.55 12.39 7.94
C TYR A 151 5.81 13.06 7.40
N GLN A 152 6.96 12.40 7.50
CA GLN A 152 8.22 12.92 6.95
C GLN A 152 8.15 13.14 5.43
N ALA A 153 7.48 12.24 4.71
CA ALA A 153 7.31 12.37 3.28
C ALA A 153 6.38 13.52 2.88
N TYR A 154 5.24 13.67 3.54
CA TYR A 154 4.28 14.72 3.21
C TYR A 154 4.62 16.10 3.78
N GLY A 155 5.25 16.16 4.95
CA GLY A 155 5.53 17.39 5.67
C GLY A 155 4.30 18.11 6.25
N GLU A 156 3.14 17.46 6.26
CA GLU A 156 1.85 18.01 6.68
C GLU A 156 1.16 17.03 7.64
N GLU A 157 0.46 17.58 8.68
CA GLU A 157 -0.26 16.75 9.66
C GLU A 157 -1.58 16.20 9.09
N VAL A 158 -2.24 16.96 8.23
CA VAL A 158 -3.50 16.56 7.61
C VAL A 158 -3.35 16.65 6.10
N ILE A 159 -3.55 15.52 5.46
CA ILE A 159 -3.48 15.37 4.01
C ILE A 159 -4.82 14.93 3.45
N TYR A 160 -4.97 15.00 2.14
CA TYR A 160 -6.17 14.54 1.44
C TYR A 160 -5.76 13.58 0.35
N GLU A 161 -6.28 12.35 0.39
CA GLU A 161 -6.07 11.36 -0.67
C GLU A 161 -7.38 10.96 -1.33
N ARG A 162 -7.30 10.50 -2.59
CA ARG A 162 -8.47 10.02 -3.32
C ARG A 162 -8.72 8.56 -2.99
N HIS A 163 -9.98 8.22 -2.74
CA HIS A 163 -10.42 6.87 -2.39
C HIS A 163 -11.38 6.31 -3.45
N ARG A 164 -11.32 4.98 -3.60
CA ARG A 164 -12.25 4.20 -4.42
C ARG A 164 -12.27 2.77 -3.90
N HIS A 165 -12.89 2.58 -2.74
CA HIS A 165 -12.99 1.26 -2.10
C HIS A 165 -14.21 1.22 -1.18
N ARG A 166 -14.57 0.00 -0.75
CA ARG A 166 -15.66 -0.25 0.18
C ARG A 166 -15.15 -0.89 1.47
N TYR A 167 -14.20 -1.81 1.36
CA TYR A 167 -13.62 -2.53 2.48
C TYR A 167 -12.52 -1.73 3.14
N GLU A 168 -12.43 -1.85 4.47
CA GLU A 168 -11.51 -1.10 5.34
C GLU A 168 -10.74 -2.07 6.26
N VAL A 169 -9.67 -1.60 6.88
CA VAL A 169 -9.03 -2.36 7.96
C VAL A 169 -10.00 -2.48 9.13
N ASN A 170 -10.27 -3.72 9.54
CA ASN A 170 -11.21 -4.01 10.61
C ASN A 170 -10.67 -3.56 11.97
N ASN A 171 -11.37 -2.65 12.62
CA ASN A 171 -10.97 -2.05 13.89
C ASN A 171 -10.81 -3.07 15.02
N ALA A 172 -11.51 -4.22 14.97
CA ALA A 172 -11.38 -5.29 15.97
C ALA A 172 -9.95 -5.87 16.03
N TYR A 173 -9.19 -5.79 14.95
CA TYR A 173 -7.83 -6.32 14.85
C TYR A 173 -6.73 -5.28 15.00
N ARG A 174 -7.06 -3.97 15.05
CA ARG A 174 -6.05 -2.91 15.16
C ARG A 174 -5.12 -3.09 16.36
N GLY A 175 -5.69 -3.45 17.52
CA GLY A 175 -4.91 -3.65 18.74
C GLY A 175 -3.83 -4.71 18.57
N VAL A 176 -4.19 -5.91 18.11
CA VAL A 176 -3.25 -7.02 17.93
C VAL A 176 -2.20 -6.73 16.86
N LEU A 177 -2.56 -6.01 15.78
CA LEU A 177 -1.61 -5.60 14.74
C LEU A 177 -0.58 -4.61 15.28
N VAL A 178 -1.02 -3.61 16.05
CA VAL A 178 -0.13 -2.61 16.67
C VAL A 178 0.77 -3.26 17.73
N GLU A 179 0.25 -4.13 18.58
CA GLU A 179 1.04 -4.90 19.55
C GLU A 179 2.11 -5.77 18.89
N ALA A 180 1.85 -6.26 17.68
CA ALA A 180 2.80 -7.02 16.88
C ALA A 180 3.84 -6.13 16.14
N GLY A 181 3.70 -4.79 16.19
CA GLY A 181 4.68 -3.85 15.61
C GLY A 181 4.26 -3.13 14.34
N LEU A 182 3.00 -3.30 13.88
CA LEU A 182 2.48 -2.49 12.77
C LEU A 182 2.19 -1.06 13.26
N ASN A 183 2.73 -0.06 12.59
CA ASN A 183 2.36 1.32 12.88
C ASN A 183 1.20 1.78 11.99
N ILE A 184 0.11 2.26 12.61
CA ILE A 184 -0.98 2.94 11.91
C ILE A 184 -0.67 4.42 11.86
N CYS A 185 0.08 4.82 10.86
CA CYS A 185 0.63 6.16 10.70
C CYS A 185 -0.35 7.19 10.12
N GLY A 186 -1.52 6.75 9.65
CA GLY A 186 -2.56 7.64 9.14
C GLY A 186 -3.96 7.15 9.49
N LEU A 187 -4.78 8.05 10.02
CA LEU A 187 -6.17 7.80 10.41
C LEU A 187 -7.10 8.84 9.81
N SER A 188 -8.38 8.48 9.63
CA SER A 188 -9.42 9.50 9.44
C SER A 188 -9.44 10.47 10.62
N PRO A 189 -9.88 11.73 10.46
CA PRO A 189 -9.86 12.73 11.54
C PRO A 189 -10.61 12.33 12.82
N ASP A 190 -11.63 11.48 12.69
CA ASP A 190 -12.37 10.90 13.80
C ASP A 190 -11.69 9.65 14.42
N GLY A 191 -10.55 9.24 13.86
CA GLY A 191 -9.75 8.10 14.32
C GLY A 191 -10.32 6.72 13.99
N ARG A 192 -11.44 6.63 13.27
CA ARG A 192 -12.14 5.36 13.02
C ARG A 192 -11.55 4.54 11.89
N LEU A 193 -11.07 5.19 10.83
CA LEU A 193 -10.58 4.49 9.62
C LEU A 193 -9.06 4.50 9.57
N THR A 194 -8.48 3.37 9.25
CA THR A 194 -7.05 3.24 8.97
C THR A 194 -6.78 3.63 7.52
N GLU A 195 -6.09 4.75 7.34
CA GLU A 195 -5.78 5.32 6.03
C GLU A 195 -4.39 4.96 5.53
N MET A 196 -3.43 4.82 6.47
CA MET A 196 -2.05 4.45 6.16
C MET A 196 -1.44 3.59 7.25
N ILE A 197 -0.58 2.68 6.83
CA ILE A 197 0.25 1.84 7.70
C ILE A 197 1.70 1.92 7.27
N GLU A 198 2.61 1.67 8.22
CA GLU A 198 4.04 1.55 7.97
C GLU A 198 4.71 0.55 8.92
N LEU A 199 5.90 0.10 8.57
CA LEU A 199 6.80 -0.64 9.46
C LEU A 199 7.98 0.26 9.84
N PRO A 200 8.07 0.72 11.10
CA PRO A 200 9.07 1.69 11.53
C PRO A 200 10.53 1.21 11.36
N ASP A 201 10.76 -0.07 11.57
CA ASP A 201 12.10 -0.68 11.49
C ASP A 201 12.49 -1.11 10.06
N HIS A 202 11.62 -0.87 9.09
CA HIS A 202 11.88 -1.19 7.68
C HIS A 202 12.40 0.05 6.93
N PRO A 203 13.35 -0.07 5.98
CA PRO A 203 13.89 1.07 5.22
C PRO A 203 12.81 1.95 4.58
N TRP A 204 11.76 1.32 4.05
CA TRP A 204 10.55 1.97 3.52
C TRP A 204 9.47 0.91 3.32
N PHE A 205 8.53 0.82 4.24
CA PHE A 205 7.35 -0.03 4.07
C PHE A 205 6.13 0.81 4.45
N ILE A 206 5.49 1.38 3.44
CA ILE A 206 4.31 2.22 3.60
C ILE A 206 3.20 1.70 2.70
N ALA A 207 1.97 1.72 3.21
CA ALA A 207 0.81 1.47 2.38
C ALA A 207 -0.32 2.46 2.69
N SER A 208 -1.02 2.89 1.65
CA SER A 208 -2.13 3.83 1.69
C SER A 208 -3.42 3.17 1.19
N GLN A 209 -4.52 3.38 1.92
CA GLN A 209 -5.85 2.99 1.46
C GLN A 209 -6.33 3.87 0.31
N GLY A 210 -5.85 5.09 0.24
CA GLY A 210 -6.08 6.01 -0.87
C GLY A 210 -5.26 5.68 -2.11
N HIS A 211 -5.45 6.47 -3.15
CA HIS A 211 -4.84 6.37 -4.47
C HIS A 211 -3.92 7.58 -4.75
N PRO A 212 -2.70 7.60 -4.20
CA PRO A 212 -1.75 8.71 -4.36
C PRO A 212 -1.32 8.93 -5.81
N GLU A 213 -1.36 7.89 -6.67
CA GLU A 213 -1.01 7.96 -8.08
C GLU A 213 -1.84 8.98 -8.85
N PHE A 214 -3.09 9.21 -8.45
CA PHE A 214 -3.97 10.17 -9.12
C PHE A 214 -3.63 11.64 -8.83
N LYS A 215 -2.79 11.91 -7.84
CA LYS A 215 -2.38 13.26 -7.46
C LYS A 215 -0.97 13.63 -7.92
N SER A 216 -0.21 12.65 -8.39
CA SER A 216 1.14 12.90 -8.90
C SER A 216 1.13 13.71 -10.21
N ARG A 217 2.08 14.63 -10.34
CA ARG A 217 2.27 15.48 -11.54
C ARG A 217 3.76 15.61 -11.82
N PRO A 218 4.17 15.86 -13.07
CA PRO A 218 5.57 16.09 -13.41
C PRO A 218 6.22 17.22 -12.60
N THR A 219 5.46 18.30 -12.36
CA THR A 219 5.91 19.49 -11.62
C THR A 219 5.67 19.39 -10.10
N LYS A 220 4.89 18.41 -9.66
CA LYS A 220 4.59 18.12 -8.24
C LYS A 220 4.46 16.62 -8.06
N PRO A 221 5.55 15.86 -8.09
CA PRO A 221 5.54 14.42 -7.84
C PRO A 221 4.95 14.11 -6.47
N HIS A 222 4.20 13.02 -6.38
CA HIS A 222 3.55 12.67 -5.12
C HIS A 222 4.58 12.20 -4.07
N PRO A 223 4.52 12.69 -2.81
CA PRO A 223 5.52 12.43 -1.77
C PRO A 223 5.80 10.94 -1.51
N LEU A 224 4.76 10.10 -1.44
CA LEU A 224 4.95 8.66 -1.21
C LEU A 224 5.72 7.98 -2.34
N PHE A 225 5.52 8.39 -3.59
CA PHE A 225 6.29 7.86 -4.72
C PHE A 225 7.73 8.37 -4.70
N VAL A 226 7.93 9.63 -4.34
CA VAL A 226 9.28 10.23 -4.23
C VAL A 226 10.08 9.51 -3.16
N GLY A 227 9.54 9.32 -1.96
CA GLY A 227 10.19 8.59 -0.88
C GLY A 227 10.43 7.11 -1.20
N PHE A 228 9.48 6.45 -1.87
CA PHE A 228 9.64 5.07 -2.33
C PHE A 228 10.82 4.92 -3.31
N VAL A 229 10.93 5.82 -4.29
CA VAL A 229 12.05 5.80 -5.26
C VAL A 229 13.37 6.15 -4.58
N ASP A 230 13.41 7.12 -3.65
CA ASP A 230 14.60 7.43 -2.84
C ASP A 230 15.09 6.18 -2.08
N ALA A 231 14.18 5.48 -1.41
CA ALA A 231 14.51 4.25 -0.70
C ALA A 231 15.00 3.13 -1.65
N ALA A 232 14.41 3.01 -2.85
CA ALA A 232 14.86 2.07 -3.87
C ALA A 232 16.26 2.40 -4.38
N CYS A 233 16.62 3.69 -4.54
CA CYS A 233 17.96 4.13 -4.87
C CYS A 233 18.97 3.76 -3.77
N ASN A 234 18.60 3.96 -2.50
CA ASN A 234 19.43 3.57 -1.36
C ASN A 234 19.66 2.06 -1.32
N LYS A 235 18.62 1.25 -1.59
CA LYS A 235 18.73 -0.22 -1.72
C LYS A 235 19.67 -0.63 -2.85
N ALA A 236 19.66 0.10 -3.96
CA ALA A 236 20.54 -0.12 -5.12
C ALA A 236 21.96 0.43 -4.91
N HIS A 237 22.25 1.06 -3.78
CA HIS A 237 23.51 1.77 -3.49
C HIS A 237 23.86 2.84 -4.54
N LEU A 238 22.84 3.47 -5.14
CA LEU A 238 23.02 4.53 -6.12
C LEU A 238 23.24 5.88 -5.40
N THR A 239 24.25 6.63 -5.87
CA THR A 239 24.36 8.04 -5.49
C THR A 239 23.35 8.84 -6.30
N HIS A 240 22.42 9.51 -5.65
CA HIS A 240 21.37 10.31 -6.28
C HIS A 240 21.15 11.62 -5.51
N GLU A 241 20.54 12.59 -6.15
CA GLU A 241 20.10 13.81 -5.47
C GLU A 241 18.95 13.48 -4.52
N LYS A 242 19.12 13.84 -3.24
CA LYS A 242 18.01 13.66 -2.30
C LYS A 242 16.86 14.59 -2.68
N PRO A 243 15.64 14.06 -2.76
CA PRO A 243 14.49 14.86 -3.08
C PRO A 243 14.29 15.96 -2.05
N LYS A 244 14.05 17.17 -2.50
CA LYS A 244 13.62 18.27 -1.65
C LYS A 244 12.09 18.13 -1.51
N PHE A 245 11.64 17.65 -0.37
CA PHE A 245 10.22 17.74 -0.02
C PHE A 245 9.88 19.22 0.21
N VAL A 246 9.00 19.79 -0.61
CA VAL A 246 8.57 21.18 -0.57
C VAL A 246 7.11 21.25 -0.15
#